data_1d8c2b86f1ec523e01badceee6cb9acc
#
_entry.id   1d8c2b86f1ec523e01badceee6cb9acc
#
_cell.length_a   1.000
_cell.length_b   1.000
_cell.length_c   1.000
_cell.angle_alpha   90.00
_cell.angle_beta   90.00
_cell.angle_gamma   90.00
#
_symmetry.space_group_name_H-M   'P 1'
#
loop_
_entity.id
_entity.type
_entity.pdbx_description
1 polymer ?
#
loop_
_entity_poly.entity_id
_entity_poly.type
_entity_poly.pdbx_seq_one_letter_code
_entity_poly.pdbx_strand_id
1 'polypeptide(L)'
;MDKLKQILHLFNTQNPGQVPVHYAIAFLFIAEHHSVTYREIEEELGSSNASASRIVNGLGDYPRHREFGFGWVERFIDPEEGRRYRVRLSAKGQAMYRDVERVMN
;
A
#
# COMPACT_ATOMS: atom_id res chain seq x y z
N MET A 1 3.96 22.97 0.31
CA MET A 1 2.80 22.52 1.10
C MET A 1 1.64 22.08 0.24
N ASP A 2 1.44 22.77 -0.86
CA ASP A 2 0.35 22.41 -1.75
C ASP A 2 0.46 20.99 -2.27
N LYS A 3 1.68 20.54 -2.59
CA LYS A 3 1.89 19.18 -3.10
C LYS A 3 1.49 18.11 -2.10
N LEU A 4 1.89 18.28 -0.84
CA LEU A 4 1.52 17.33 0.20
C LEU A 4 0.01 17.27 0.37
N LYS A 5 -0.63 18.42 0.43
CA LYS A 5 -2.08 18.51 0.57
C LYS A 5 -2.78 17.85 -0.62
N GLN A 6 -2.28 18.09 -1.84
CA GLN A 6 -2.85 17.47 -3.05
C GLN A 6 -2.73 15.95 -3.02
N ILE A 7 -1.60 15.44 -2.54
CA ILE A 7 -1.40 13.98 -2.43
C ILE A 7 -2.39 13.40 -1.43
N LEU A 8 -2.55 14.05 -0.27
CA LEU A 8 -3.52 13.60 0.72
C LEU A 8 -4.94 13.62 0.17
N HIS A 9 -5.28 14.63 -0.63
CA HIS A 9 -6.59 14.67 -1.29
C HIS A 9 -6.77 13.53 -2.28
N LEU A 10 -5.71 13.12 -3.00
CA LEU A 10 -5.81 11.97 -3.89
C LEU A 10 -6.25 10.72 -3.14
N PHE A 11 -5.62 10.45 -1.99
CA PHE A 11 -6.02 9.31 -1.18
C PHE A 11 -7.47 9.46 -0.69
N ASN A 12 -7.84 10.65 -0.26
CA ASN A 12 -9.16 10.88 0.27
C ASN A 12 -10.27 10.72 -0.79
N THR A 13 -9.99 11.07 -2.05
CA THR A 13 -10.98 10.92 -3.11
C THR A 13 -11.25 9.46 -3.46
N GLN A 14 -10.27 8.57 -3.24
CA GLN A 14 -10.46 7.15 -3.52
C GLN A 14 -11.42 6.50 -2.51
N ASN A 15 -11.38 6.96 -1.26
CA ASN A 15 -12.28 6.45 -0.24
C ASN A 15 -12.40 7.50 0.86
N PRO A 16 -13.32 8.47 0.69
CA PRO A 16 -13.36 9.63 1.57
C PRO A 16 -13.43 9.29 3.05
N GLY A 17 -12.45 9.81 3.80
CA GLY A 17 -12.38 9.64 5.23
C GLY A 17 -11.98 8.25 5.69
N GLN A 18 -11.57 7.36 4.78
CA GLN A 18 -11.35 5.97 5.15
C GLN A 18 -9.98 5.40 4.74
N VAL A 19 -9.04 6.23 4.34
CA VAL A 19 -7.67 5.78 4.12
C VAL A 19 -6.83 6.22 5.31
N PRO A 20 -6.52 5.32 6.24
CA PRO A 20 -5.67 5.68 7.37
C PRO A 20 -4.29 6.13 6.90
N VAL A 21 -3.68 7.05 7.64
CA VAL A 21 -2.37 7.58 7.27
C VAL A 21 -1.33 6.47 7.12
N HIS A 22 -1.34 5.50 8.02
CA HIS A 22 -0.35 4.41 7.95
C HIS A 22 -0.54 3.53 6.70
N TYR A 23 -1.75 3.45 6.15
CA TYR A 23 -1.97 2.78 4.87
C TYR A 23 -1.34 3.56 3.73
N ALA A 24 -1.48 4.88 3.75
CA ALA A 24 -0.87 5.73 2.73
C ALA A 24 0.66 5.64 2.78
N ILE A 25 1.24 5.62 3.98
CA ILE A 25 2.68 5.47 4.15
C ILE A 25 3.15 4.13 3.59
N ALA A 26 2.44 3.04 3.93
CA ALA A 26 2.79 1.72 3.43
C ALA A 26 2.68 1.65 1.91
N PHE A 27 1.62 2.22 1.35
CA PHE A 27 1.44 2.26 -0.11
C PHE A 27 2.62 2.96 -0.79
N LEU A 28 3.01 4.13 -0.29
CA LEU A 28 4.12 4.89 -0.87
C LEU A 28 5.45 4.13 -0.73
N PHE A 29 5.65 3.47 0.42
CA PHE A 29 6.84 2.66 0.62
C PHE A 29 6.91 1.52 -0.40
N ILE A 30 5.80 0.81 -0.61
CA ILE A 30 5.74 -0.27 -1.59
C ILE A 30 5.97 0.28 -2.99
N ALA A 31 5.39 1.43 -3.29
CA ALA A 31 5.52 2.06 -4.60
C ALA A 31 6.95 2.43 -4.96
N GLU A 32 7.76 2.78 -3.97
CA GLU A 32 9.16 3.16 -4.18
C GLU A 32 10.07 1.97 -4.49
N HIS A 33 9.57 0.75 -4.33
CA HIS A 33 10.33 -0.47 -4.52
C HIS A 33 9.63 -1.37 -5.53
N HIS A 34 10.36 -2.30 -6.13
CA HIS A 34 9.73 -3.28 -7.02
C HIS A 34 8.82 -4.21 -6.25
N SER A 35 9.28 -4.62 -5.08
CA SER A 35 8.50 -5.43 -4.16
C SER A 35 9.13 -5.35 -2.78
N VAL A 36 8.34 -5.61 -1.75
CA VAL A 36 8.81 -5.60 -0.38
C VAL A 36 8.29 -6.83 0.35
N THR A 37 8.96 -7.21 1.43
CA THR A 37 8.48 -8.28 2.30
C THR A 37 7.63 -7.68 3.41
N TYR A 38 6.85 -8.54 4.07
CA TYR A 38 6.08 -8.11 5.25
C TYR A 38 7.00 -7.56 6.33
N ARG A 39 8.18 -8.18 6.50
CA ARG A 39 9.14 -7.72 7.49
C ARG A 39 9.63 -6.31 7.19
N GLU A 40 9.86 -6.01 5.90
CA GLU A 40 10.26 -4.67 5.51
C GLU A 40 9.18 -3.64 5.81
N ILE A 41 7.92 -4.02 5.63
CA ILE A 41 6.78 -3.16 5.99
C ILE A 41 6.74 -2.94 7.51
N GLU A 42 6.95 -4.01 8.29
CA GLU A 42 7.02 -3.88 9.74
C GLU A 42 8.10 -2.89 10.17
N GLU A 43 9.27 -3.00 9.57
CA GLU A 43 10.39 -2.12 9.90
C GLU A 43 10.12 -0.68 9.51
N GLU A 44 9.55 -0.47 8.33
CA GLU A 44 9.24 0.88 7.85
C GLU A 44 8.22 1.57 8.76
N LEU A 45 7.21 0.84 9.22
CA LEU A 45 6.13 1.42 10.00
C LEU A 45 6.35 1.30 11.52
N GLY A 46 7.39 0.58 11.94
CA GLY A 46 7.59 0.30 13.35
C GLY A 46 6.41 -0.49 13.93
N SER A 47 5.88 -1.44 13.17
CA SER A 47 4.67 -2.16 13.54
C SER A 47 4.92 -3.65 13.73
N SER A 48 3.91 -4.36 14.21
CA SER A 48 3.95 -5.82 14.36
C SER A 48 3.62 -6.49 13.03
N ASN A 49 3.90 -7.80 12.97
CA ASN A 49 3.51 -8.62 11.81
C ASN A 49 2.00 -8.61 11.61
N ALA A 50 1.23 -8.66 12.70
CA ALA A 50 -0.22 -8.64 12.61
C ALA A 50 -0.71 -7.33 11.98
N SER A 51 -0.10 -6.19 12.35
CA SER A 51 -0.45 -4.90 11.76
C SER A 51 -0.07 -4.85 10.28
N ALA A 52 1.12 -5.32 9.92
CA ALA A 52 1.55 -5.37 8.53
C ALA A 52 0.60 -6.21 7.69
N SER A 53 0.17 -7.36 8.20
CA SER A 53 -0.78 -8.22 7.50
C SER A 53 -2.12 -7.51 7.26
N ARG A 54 -2.62 -6.80 8.26
CA ARG A 54 -3.88 -6.07 8.13
C ARG A 54 -3.76 -4.95 7.08
N ILE A 55 -2.62 -4.26 7.08
CA ILE A 55 -2.39 -3.18 6.12
C ILE A 55 -2.34 -3.75 4.71
N VAL A 56 -1.61 -4.84 4.50
CA VAL A 56 -1.53 -5.47 3.18
C VAL A 56 -2.90 -5.96 2.73
N ASN A 57 -3.67 -6.58 3.64
CA ASN A 57 -5.01 -7.04 3.31
C ASN A 57 -5.93 -5.87 2.92
N GLY A 58 -5.81 -4.74 3.62
CA GLY A 58 -6.61 -3.56 3.30
C GLY A 58 -6.17 -2.86 2.02
N LEU A 59 -4.87 -2.77 1.78
CA LEU A 59 -4.36 -2.16 0.55
C LEU A 59 -4.59 -3.05 -0.67
N GLY A 60 -4.62 -4.36 -0.49
CA GLY A 60 -4.90 -5.31 -1.55
C GLY A 60 -6.40 -5.55 -1.68
N ASP A 61 -6.73 -6.73 -2.18
CA ASP A 61 -8.12 -7.13 -2.34
C ASP A 61 -8.35 -8.43 -1.56
N TYR A 62 -7.95 -8.42 -0.29
CA TYR A 62 -8.00 -9.59 0.58
C TYR A 62 -8.65 -9.26 1.93
N PRO A 63 -9.82 -8.63 1.93
CA PRO A 63 -10.46 -8.25 3.18
C PRO A 63 -10.96 -9.47 3.94
N ARG A 64 -10.83 -9.44 5.27
CA ARG A 64 -11.29 -10.55 6.11
C ARG A 64 -12.77 -10.51 6.39
N HIS A 65 -13.37 -9.34 6.40
CA HIS A 65 -14.75 -9.16 6.87
C HIS A 65 -15.53 -8.28 5.92
N ARG A 66 -15.87 -8.78 4.75
CA ARG A 66 -16.78 -8.13 3.82
C ARG A 66 -16.45 -6.66 3.49
N GLU A 67 -15.33 -6.16 3.97
CA GLU A 67 -14.86 -4.85 3.57
C GLU A 67 -14.01 -5.02 2.32
N PHE A 68 -14.20 -4.14 1.37
CA PHE A 68 -13.43 -4.21 0.14
C PHE A 68 -12.07 -3.57 0.38
N GLY A 69 -11.03 -4.26 -0.05
CA GLY A 69 -9.71 -3.67 -0.09
C GLY A 69 -9.64 -2.63 -1.21
N PHE A 70 -8.58 -1.84 -1.20
CA PHE A 70 -8.39 -0.82 -2.22
C PHE A 70 -7.95 -1.42 -3.55
N GLY A 71 -7.40 -2.63 -3.53
CA GLY A 71 -6.90 -3.27 -4.74
C GLY A 71 -5.63 -2.65 -5.29
N TRP A 72 -4.88 -1.91 -4.48
CA TRP A 72 -3.68 -1.20 -4.92
C TRP A 72 -2.41 -2.03 -4.86
N VAL A 73 -2.43 -3.12 -4.11
CA VAL A 73 -1.27 -4.00 -4.00
C VAL A 73 -1.70 -5.44 -4.25
N GLU A 74 -0.72 -6.26 -4.59
CA GLU A 74 -0.92 -7.70 -4.73
C GLU A 74 0.26 -8.40 -4.07
N ARG A 75 0.02 -9.59 -3.55
CA ARG A 75 1.08 -10.39 -2.96
C ARG A 75 1.38 -11.56 -3.85
N PHE A 76 2.63 -11.99 -3.81
CA PHE A 76 3.08 -13.16 -4.58
C PHE A 76 4.14 -13.88 -3.78
N ILE A 77 4.34 -15.16 -4.11
CA ILE A 77 5.33 -15.96 -3.42
C ILE A 77 6.71 -15.57 -3.93
N ASP A 78 7.63 -15.32 -3.00
CA ASP A 78 9.00 -14.95 -3.31
C ASP A 78 9.67 -16.08 -4.11
N PRO A 79 10.17 -15.83 -5.33
CA PRO A 79 10.78 -16.87 -6.13
C PRO A 79 12.07 -17.41 -5.54
N GLU A 80 12.75 -16.64 -4.69
CA GLU A 80 13.98 -17.08 -4.05
C GLU A 80 13.76 -17.74 -2.71
N GLU A 81 12.64 -17.41 -2.06
CA GLU A 81 12.30 -17.89 -0.74
C GLU A 81 10.85 -18.34 -0.74
N GLY A 82 10.58 -19.52 -1.26
CA GLY A 82 9.22 -19.98 -1.56
C GLY A 82 8.25 -20.07 -0.39
N ARG A 83 8.68 -19.78 0.85
CA ARG A 83 7.81 -19.78 2.03
C ARG A 83 7.37 -18.39 2.42
N ARG A 84 7.83 -17.39 1.70
CA ARG A 84 7.62 -16.00 2.06
C ARG A 84 6.83 -15.29 0.97
N TYR A 85 5.94 -14.39 1.38
CA TYR A 85 5.26 -13.52 0.43
C TYR A 85 6.01 -12.22 0.25
N ARG A 86 5.92 -11.70 -0.95
CA ARG A 86 6.33 -10.34 -1.25
C ARG A 86 5.11 -9.57 -1.74
N VAL A 87 5.17 -8.25 -1.61
CA VAL A 87 4.07 -7.35 -1.95
C VAL A 87 4.56 -6.35 -2.99
N ARG A 88 3.76 -6.09 -3.99
CA ARG A 88 4.04 -5.09 -5.01
C ARG A 88 2.76 -4.36 -5.40
N LEU A 89 2.90 -3.25 -6.10
CA LEU A 89 1.72 -2.55 -6.61
C LEU A 89 1.02 -3.40 -7.66
N SER A 90 -0.31 -3.40 -7.60
CA SER A 90 -1.14 -3.94 -8.68
C SER A 90 -1.19 -2.92 -9.82
N ALA A 91 -1.84 -3.27 -10.93
CA ALA A 91 -2.03 -2.32 -12.02
C ALA A 91 -2.81 -1.09 -11.53
N LYS A 92 -3.82 -1.29 -10.69
CA LYS A 92 -4.59 -0.20 -10.10
C LYS A 92 -3.72 0.66 -9.19
N GLY A 93 -2.86 0.03 -8.39
CA GLY A 93 -1.92 0.75 -7.54
C GLY A 93 -0.92 1.56 -8.32
N GLN A 94 -0.43 1.02 -9.45
CA GLN A 94 0.48 1.75 -10.32
C GLN A 94 -0.20 2.99 -10.91
N ALA A 95 -1.46 2.88 -11.30
CA ALA A 95 -2.22 4.01 -11.81
C ALA A 95 -2.38 5.09 -10.72
N MET A 96 -2.68 4.68 -9.50
CA MET A 96 -2.78 5.60 -8.37
C MET A 96 -1.44 6.29 -8.09
N TYR A 97 -0.35 5.54 -8.14
CA TYR A 97 0.97 6.11 -7.89
C TYR A 97 1.37 7.09 -8.98
N ARG A 98 0.98 6.85 -10.23
CA ARG A 98 1.22 7.81 -11.31
C ARG A 98 0.56 9.16 -11.02
N ASP A 99 -0.64 9.14 -10.43
CA ASP A 99 -1.31 10.37 -10.04
C ASP A 99 -0.53 11.10 -8.95
N VAL A 100 0.01 10.35 -7.99
CA VAL A 100 0.86 10.93 -6.95
C VAL A 100 2.11 11.55 -7.57
N GLU A 101 2.75 10.85 -8.50
CA GLU A 101 3.95 11.35 -9.16
C GLU A 101 3.69 12.64 -9.93
N ARG A 102 2.54 12.75 -10.58
CA ARG A 102 2.18 13.98 -11.30
C ARG A 102 2.12 15.19 -10.36
N VAL A 103 1.64 14.97 -9.14
CA VAL A 103 1.61 16.05 -8.16
C VAL A 103 3.02 16.40 -7.69
N MET A 104 3.87 15.39 -7.51
CA MET A 104 5.23 15.60 -7.01
C MET A 104 6.14 16.26 -8.04
N ASN A 105 5.89 16.07 -9.30
CA ASN A 105 6.67 16.64 -10.39
C ASN A 105 5.96 17.88 -10.99
#